data_745b7d9cfd4bd492837aa4b99a8eb6f6
#
_entry.id   745b7d9cfd4bd492837aa4b99a8eb6f6
#
_cell.length_a   1.000
_cell.length_b   1.000
_cell.length_c   1.000
_cell.angle_alpha   90.00
_cell.angle_beta   90.00
_cell.angle_gamma   90.00
#
_symmetry.space_group_name_H-M   'P 1'
#
loop_
_entity.id
_entity.type
_entity.pdbx_description
1 polymer ?
#
loop_
_entity_poly.entity_id
_entity_poly.type
_entity_poly.pdbx_seq_one_letter_code
_entity_poly.pdbx_strand_id
1 'polypeptide(L)'
;MGIDADPTVIYDGECGLCRQSVELLRRWDREHVLRFVPFQDGAAVARFGIALPALAAALHLVFPDGRVYAGADAAPELLRLLPGKRWLAPLFRVPGVLPLARRVYARIAAQRRCLVRGVPPR
;
A
#
# COMPACT_ATOMS: atom_id res chain seq x y z
N MET A 1 -23.51 0.02 -5.47
CA MET A 1 -22.24 -0.64 -5.62
C MET A 1 -21.82 -1.32 -4.36
N GLY A 2 -21.33 -2.52 -4.48
CA GLY A 2 -20.91 -3.28 -3.33
C GLY A 2 -19.52 -2.90 -2.86
N ILE A 3 -19.20 -3.34 -1.66
CA ILE A 3 -17.88 -3.17 -1.06
C ILE A 3 -16.79 -3.74 -1.97
N ASP A 4 -17.12 -4.82 -2.69
CA ASP A 4 -16.16 -5.52 -3.56
C ASP A 4 -15.77 -4.71 -4.79
N ALA A 5 -16.47 -3.61 -5.07
CA ALA A 5 -16.17 -2.74 -6.19
C ALA A 5 -15.08 -1.71 -5.87
N ASP A 6 -14.68 -1.59 -4.60
CA ASP A 6 -13.71 -0.58 -4.19
C ASP A 6 -12.28 -1.11 -4.25
N PRO A 7 -11.31 -0.26 -4.68
CA PRO A 7 -9.90 -0.62 -4.54
C PRO A 7 -9.55 -0.85 -3.07
N THR A 8 -8.75 -1.87 -2.81
CA THR A 8 -8.40 -2.26 -1.45
C THR A 8 -6.90 -2.10 -1.20
N VAL A 9 -6.56 -1.43 -0.10
CA VAL A 9 -5.18 -1.31 0.37
C VAL A 9 -4.96 -2.37 1.45
N ILE A 10 -4.06 -3.31 1.18
CA ILE A 10 -3.69 -4.32 2.15
C ILE A 10 -2.37 -3.91 2.79
N TYR A 11 -2.36 -3.79 4.10
CA TYR A 11 -1.22 -3.25 4.81
C TYR A 11 -0.89 -4.10 6.04
N ASP A 12 0.28 -3.85 6.62
CA ASP A 12 0.71 -4.53 7.84
C ASP A 12 0.15 -3.77 9.04
N GLY A 13 -0.87 -4.33 9.68
CA GLY A 13 -1.54 -3.70 10.81
C GLY A 13 -0.69 -3.62 12.07
N GLU A 14 0.42 -4.37 12.13
CA GLU A 14 1.34 -4.32 13.28
C GLU A 14 2.52 -3.40 13.05
N CYS A 15 2.65 -2.84 11.87
CA CYS A 15 3.74 -1.95 11.52
C CYS A 15 3.34 -0.51 11.80
N GLY A 16 4.09 0.17 12.67
CA GLY A 16 3.79 1.58 12.99
C GLY A 16 3.86 2.48 11.78
N LEU A 17 4.86 2.29 10.93
CA LEU A 17 5.02 3.09 9.72
C LEU A 17 3.87 2.85 8.74
N CYS A 18 3.46 1.59 8.58
CA CYS A 18 2.32 1.26 7.71
C CYS A 18 1.03 1.88 8.23
N ARG A 19 0.80 1.83 9.54
CA ARG A 19 -0.40 2.44 10.13
C ARG A 19 -0.40 3.94 9.94
N GLN A 20 0.75 4.60 10.08
CA GLN A 20 0.84 6.04 9.83
C GLN A 20 0.56 6.36 8.36
N SER A 21 1.08 5.56 7.45
CA SER A 21 0.82 5.74 6.03
C SER A 21 -0.66 5.58 5.72
N VAL A 22 -1.30 4.57 6.30
CA VAL A 22 -2.74 4.35 6.12
C VAL A 22 -3.55 5.51 6.68
N GLU A 23 -3.17 6.04 7.85
CA GLU A 23 -3.87 7.20 8.41
C GLU A 23 -3.77 8.41 7.49
N LEU A 24 -2.59 8.62 6.89
CA LEU A 24 -2.42 9.71 5.94
C LEU A 24 -3.32 9.52 4.72
N LEU A 25 -3.35 8.30 4.18
CA LEU A 25 -4.20 7.98 3.03
C LEU A 25 -5.68 8.17 3.38
N ARG A 26 -6.09 7.79 4.58
CA ARG A 26 -7.46 8.00 5.02
C ARG A 26 -7.84 9.48 5.06
N ARG A 27 -6.94 10.32 5.52
CA ARG A 27 -7.18 11.77 5.53
C ARG A 27 -7.31 12.33 4.12
N TRP A 28 -6.50 11.80 3.19
CA TRP A 28 -6.55 12.23 1.80
C TRP A 28 -7.75 11.67 1.05
N ASP A 29 -8.28 10.53 1.52
CA ASP A 29 -9.39 9.84 0.89
C ASP A 29 -10.72 10.43 1.35
N ARG A 30 -10.95 11.68 1.02
CA ARG A 30 -12.14 12.40 1.46
C ARG A 30 -13.43 11.84 0.85
N GLU A 31 -13.32 11.19 -0.29
CA GLU A 31 -14.48 10.60 -0.98
C GLU A 31 -14.69 9.13 -0.62
N HIS A 32 -13.86 8.60 0.27
CA HIS A 32 -13.98 7.22 0.77
C HIS A 32 -14.00 6.19 -0.35
N VAL A 33 -13.08 6.32 -1.31
CA VAL A 33 -12.99 5.40 -2.45
C VAL A 33 -12.13 4.19 -2.15
N LEU A 34 -11.35 4.22 -1.06
CA LEU A 34 -10.43 3.13 -0.71
C LEU A 34 -10.96 2.31 0.46
N ARG A 35 -10.71 1.01 0.42
CA ARG A 35 -10.87 0.13 1.57
C ARG A 35 -9.49 -0.17 2.15
N PHE A 36 -9.40 -0.30 3.45
CA PHE A 36 -8.15 -0.60 4.13
C PHE A 36 -8.32 -1.89 4.93
N VAL A 37 -7.45 -2.86 4.65
CA VAL A 37 -7.52 -4.18 5.29
C VAL A 37 -6.11 -4.55 5.77
N PRO A 38 -5.94 -4.84 7.08
CA PRO A 38 -4.66 -5.37 7.54
C PRO A 38 -4.50 -6.81 7.07
N PHE A 39 -3.29 -7.21 6.68
CA PHE A 39 -3.11 -8.58 6.21
C PHE A 39 -3.26 -9.61 7.34
N GLN A 40 -3.19 -9.16 8.58
CA GLN A 40 -3.45 -10.02 9.73
C GLN A 40 -4.89 -10.53 9.76
N ASP A 41 -5.80 -9.85 9.08
CA ASP A 41 -7.17 -10.33 8.92
C ASP A 41 -7.19 -11.36 7.79
N GLY A 42 -6.83 -12.59 8.14
CA GLY A 42 -6.66 -13.65 7.15
C GLY A 42 -7.91 -13.93 6.33
N ALA A 43 -9.08 -13.88 6.97
CA ALA A 43 -10.33 -14.11 6.25
C ALA A 43 -10.58 -13.05 5.19
N ALA A 44 -10.30 -11.78 5.53
CA ALA A 44 -10.53 -10.68 4.59
C ALA A 44 -9.57 -10.71 3.41
N VAL A 45 -8.31 -11.14 3.62
CA VAL A 45 -7.32 -11.11 2.54
C VAL A 45 -7.26 -12.41 1.74
N ALA A 46 -7.86 -13.50 2.24
CA ALA A 46 -7.80 -14.80 1.57
C ALA A 46 -8.35 -14.74 0.15
N ARG A 47 -9.37 -13.95 -0.07
CA ARG A 47 -10.02 -13.84 -1.39
C ARG A 47 -9.13 -13.22 -2.46
N PHE A 48 -8.07 -12.53 -2.06
CA PHE A 48 -7.18 -11.87 -3.02
C PHE A 48 -6.12 -12.82 -3.58
N GLY A 49 -5.91 -13.97 -2.93
CA GLY A 49 -4.97 -14.97 -3.43
C GLY A 49 -3.52 -14.57 -3.41
N ILE A 50 -3.15 -13.60 -2.58
CA ILE A 50 -1.76 -13.13 -2.48
C ILE A 50 -1.08 -13.87 -1.34
N ALA A 51 0.12 -14.41 -1.60
CA ALA A 51 0.86 -15.17 -0.60
C ALA A 51 1.26 -14.28 0.58
N LEU A 52 1.20 -14.84 1.79
CA LEU A 52 1.55 -14.11 3.01
C LEU A 52 2.94 -13.46 2.96
N PRO A 53 3.99 -14.13 2.47
CA PRO A 53 5.29 -13.46 2.38
C PRO A 53 5.27 -12.20 1.54
N ALA A 54 4.48 -12.19 0.47
CA ALA A 54 4.34 -11.00 -0.39
C ALA A 54 3.61 -9.90 0.36
N LEU A 55 2.54 -10.23 1.08
CA LEU A 55 1.79 -9.26 1.87
C LEU A 55 2.65 -8.65 2.98
N ALA A 56 3.49 -9.47 3.60
CA ALA A 56 4.39 -9.00 4.66
C ALA A 56 5.51 -8.12 4.12
N ALA A 57 5.87 -8.30 2.85
CA ALA A 57 6.99 -7.56 2.25
C ALA A 57 6.63 -6.14 1.85
N ALA A 58 5.38 -5.87 1.51
CA ALA A 58 5.00 -4.58 0.95
C ALA A 58 3.50 -4.32 1.11
N LEU A 59 3.15 -3.05 1.09
CA LEU A 59 1.75 -2.63 0.96
C LEU A 59 1.26 -3.01 -0.44
N HIS A 60 0.05 -3.49 -0.53
CA HIS A 60 -0.58 -3.87 -1.80
C HIS A 60 -1.83 -3.06 -2.06
N LEU A 61 -2.00 -2.67 -3.31
CA LEU A 61 -3.25 -2.05 -3.78
C LEU A 61 -3.87 -3.00 -4.79
N VAL A 62 -5.08 -3.46 -4.50
CA VAL A 62 -5.80 -4.42 -5.34
C VAL A 62 -7.05 -3.76 -5.88
N PHE A 63 -7.18 -3.77 -7.21
CA PHE A 63 -8.37 -3.24 -7.87
C PHE A 63 -9.40 -4.35 -8.07
N PRO A 64 -10.69 -3.97 -8.19
CA PRO A 64 -11.75 -4.96 -8.40
C PRO A 64 -11.58 -5.79 -9.68
N ASP A 65 -10.88 -5.26 -10.68
CA ASP A 65 -10.64 -5.96 -11.94
C ASP A 65 -9.46 -6.95 -11.88
N GLY A 66 -8.83 -7.08 -10.72
CA GLY A 66 -7.74 -8.01 -10.52
C GLY A 66 -6.34 -7.41 -10.62
N ARG A 67 -6.22 -6.15 -11.01
CA ARG A 67 -4.90 -5.50 -11.06
C ARG A 67 -4.35 -5.34 -9.65
N VAL A 68 -3.06 -5.63 -9.50
CA VAL A 68 -2.38 -5.56 -8.20
C VAL A 68 -1.11 -4.74 -8.34
N TYR A 69 -0.92 -3.80 -7.44
CA TYR A 69 0.29 -2.99 -7.36
C TYR A 69 0.87 -3.10 -5.96
N ALA A 70 2.18 -3.27 -5.86
CA ALA A 70 2.84 -3.46 -4.58
C ALA A 70 3.92 -2.41 -4.36
N GLY A 71 4.08 -1.99 -3.11
CA GLY A 71 5.14 -1.09 -2.72
C GLY A 71 5.08 0.25 -3.44
N ALA A 72 6.22 0.69 -3.97
CA ALA A 72 6.30 1.97 -4.65
C ALA A 72 5.45 2.05 -5.91
N ASP A 73 5.17 0.91 -6.55
CA ASP A 73 4.35 0.88 -7.75
C ASP A 73 2.89 1.23 -7.46
N ALA A 74 2.46 1.08 -6.21
CA ALA A 74 1.11 1.46 -5.80
C ALA A 74 0.95 2.98 -5.66
N ALA A 75 2.04 3.72 -5.47
CA ALA A 75 1.96 5.15 -5.18
C ALA A 75 1.28 5.96 -6.29
N PRO A 76 1.67 5.85 -7.57
CA PRO A 76 0.99 6.63 -8.60
C PRO A 76 -0.49 6.23 -8.75
N GLU A 77 -0.81 4.97 -8.56
CA GLU A 77 -2.20 4.51 -8.64
C GLU A 77 -3.04 5.09 -7.50
N LEU A 78 -2.48 5.11 -6.30
CA LEU A 78 -3.15 5.72 -5.14
C LEU A 78 -3.38 7.22 -5.37
N LEU A 79 -2.37 7.92 -5.89
CA LEU A 79 -2.49 9.35 -6.13
C LEU A 79 -3.59 9.67 -7.15
N ARG A 80 -3.78 8.81 -8.15
CA ARG A 80 -4.85 9.00 -9.12
C ARG A 80 -6.23 8.87 -8.52
N LEU A 81 -6.36 8.06 -7.48
CA LEU A 81 -7.64 7.81 -6.83
C LEU A 81 -8.00 8.89 -5.82
N LEU A 82 -7.02 9.61 -5.30
CA LEU A 82 -7.24 10.54 -4.19
C LEU A 82 -7.57 11.93 -4.70
N PRO A 83 -8.63 12.57 -4.17
CA PRO A 83 -9.01 13.91 -4.60
C PRO A 83 -7.89 14.91 -4.29
N GLY A 84 -7.59 15.75 -5.27
CA GLY A 84 -6.54 16.76 -5.14
C GLY A 84 -5.13 16.25 -5.25
N LYS A 85 -4.92 14.94 -5.46
CA LYS A 85 -3.58 14.35 -5.55
C LYS A 85 -3.25 13.82 -6.94
N ARG A 86 -4.20 13.85 -7.86
CA ARG A 86 -4.01 13.30 -9.20
C ARG A 86 -2.85 13.94 -9.94
N TRP A 87 -2.62 15.23 -9.71
CA TRP A 87 -1.58 15.97 -10.40
C TRP A 87 -0.18 15.46 -10.03
N LEU A 88 -0.04 14.74 -8.91
CA LEU A 88 1.23 14.17 -8.50
C LEU A 88 1.56 12.87 -9.24
N ALA A 89 0.55 12.17 -9.74
CA ALA A 89 0.75 10.88 -10.40
C ALA A 89 1.69 10.97 -11.62
N PRO A 90 1.62 12.00 -12.47
CA PRO A 90 2.52 12.09 -13.62
C PRO A 90 4.00 12.19 -13.25
N LEU A 91 4.34 12.58 -12.03
CA LEU A 91 5.72 12.63 -11.58
C LEU A 91 6.40 11.26 -11.70
N PHE A 92 5.63 10.18 -11.55
CA PHE A 92 6.17 8.82 -11.65
C PHE A 92 6.47 8.40 -13.09
N ARG A 93 6.06 9.20 -14.07
CA ARG A 93 6.40 8.97 -15.47
C ARG A 93 7.77 9.55 -15.83
N VAL A 94 8.30 10.44 -14.98
CA VAL A 94 9.61 11.03 -15.20
C VAL A 94 10.66 9.93 -15.08
N PRO A 95 11.58 9.79 -16.08
CA PRO A 95 12.61 8.76 -16.00
C PRO A 95 13.42 8.86 -14.71
N GLY A 96 13.59 7.73 -14.03
CA GLY A 96 14.34 7.65 -12.79
C GLY A 96 13.55 7.83 -11.53
N VAL A 97 12.33 8.40 -11.59
CA VAL A 97 11.53 8.62 -10.38
C VAL A 97 11.02 7.31 -9.80
N LEU A 98 10.43 6.45 -10.63
CA LEU A 98 9.89 5.20 -10.11
C LEU A 98 10.98 4.24 -9.62
N PRO A 99 12.10 4.05 -10.37
CA PRO A 99 13.20 3.25 -9.83
C PRO A 99 13.75 3.77 -8.51
N LEU A 100 13.84 5.09 -8.37
CA LEU A 100 14.29 5.70 -7.13
C LEU A 100 13.28 5.42 -6.00
N ALA A 101 12.00 5.58 -6.28
CA ALA A 101 10.95 5.31 -5.32
C ALA A 101 10.99 3.85 -4.86
N ARG A 102 11.23 2.92 -5.77
CA ARG A 102 11.35 1.50 -5.44
C ARG A 102 12.52 1.24 -4.50
N ARG A 103 13.65 1.90 -4.72
CA ARG A 103 14.80 1.77 -3.85
C ARG A 103 14.54 2.32 -2.46
N VAL A 104 13.94 3.51 -2.41
CA VAL A 104 13.60 4.12 -1.13
C VAL A 104 12.62 3.24 -0.37
N TYR A 105 11.61 2.75 -1.05
CA TYR A 105 10.63 1.87 -0.42
C TYR A 105 11.28 0.58 0.11
N ALA A 106 12.18 -0.01 -0.65
CA ALA A 106 12.85 -1.24 -0.25
C ALA A 106 13.67 -1.04 1.04
N ARG A 107 14.35 0.11 1.16
CA ARG A 107 15.10 0.42 2.36
C ARG A 107 14.20 0.62 3.56
N ILE A 108 13.11 1.35 3.37
CA ILE A 108 12.12 1.58 4.43
C ILE A 108 11.51 0.26 4.86
N ALA A 109 11.17 -0.60 3.92
CA ALA A 109 10.58 -1.90 4.22
C ALA A 109 11.52 -2.79 5.02
N ALA A 110 12.82 -2.75 4.71
CA ALA A 110 13.81 -3.52 5.43
C ALA A 110 13.93 -3.04 6.89
N GLN A 111 13.98 -1.73 7.10
CA GLN A 111 14.03 -1.15 8.43
C GLN A 111 12.72 -1.42 9.18
N ARG A 112 11.61 -1.33 8.48
CA ARG A 112 10.30 -1.56 9.05
C ARG A 112 10.18 -2.92 9.70
N ARG A 113 10.73 -3.96 9.07
CA ARG A 113 10.65 -5.31 9.62
C ARG A 113 11.32 -5.41 10.97
N CYS A 114 12.44 -4.73 11.14
CA CYS A 114 13.15 -4.74 12.41
C CYS A 114 12.34 -4.01 13.48
N LEU A 115 11.76 -2.88 13.13
CA LEU A 115 11.00 -2.06 14.07
C LEU A 115 9.70 -2.72 14.50
N VAL A 116 9.00 -3.33 13.56
CA VAL A 116 7.68 -3.92 13.81
C VAL A 116 7.76 -5.06 14.80
N ARG A 117 8.77 -5.87 14.67
CA ARG A 117 8.88 -7.10 15.50
C ARG A 117 9.58 -6.87 16.82
N GLY A 118 10.00 -5.64 17.07
CA GLY A 118 10.79 -5.36 18.28
C GLY A 118 12.11 -6.12 18.32
N VAL A 119 12.57 -6.61 17.17
CA VAL A 119 13.80 -7.36 17.04
C VAL A 119 14.87 -6.42 16.54
N PRO A 120 16.03 -6.37 17.21
CA PRO A 120 17.11 -5.51 16.75
C PRO A 120 17.59 -5.93 15.36
N PRO A 121 18.11 -5.00 14.56
CA PRO A 121 18.68 -5.33 13.26
C PRO A 121 19.77 -6.36 13.40
N ARG A 122 19.79 -7.33 12.53
CA ARG A 122 20.77 -8.39 12.54
C ARG A 122 21.75 -8.23 11.41
#